data_ce8ff6a367ba0781e784cfcd184b4b74
#
_entry.id   ce8ff6a367ba0781e784cfcd184b4b74
#
_cell.length_a   1.000
_cell.length_b   1.000
_cell.length_c   1.000
_cell.angle_alpha   90.00
_cell.angle_beta   90.00
_cell.angle_gamma   90.00
#
_symmetry.space_group_name_H-M   'P 1'
#
loop_
_entity.id
_entity.type
_entity.pdbx_description
1 polymer ?
#
loop_
_entity_poly.entity_id
_entity_poly.type
_entity_poly.pdbx_seq_one_letter_code
_entity_poly.pdbx_strand_id
1 'polypeptide(L)'
;EITSTTGSQNALLITGGISTISNPTITKTGDSDGDKYDFYGTNSAVLVKEGTLNIEGGTVTTNGAHANAVFAYSNGTINITDTTIKTLSNNSGAIMVTGGGKLTANNVTAETDGNSSAPIRSDRGGGTLTVNGGKYTANGVGSPAIYSTADITVNNATLISTKSEGAVVEGKNSIT
;
A
#
# COMPACT_ATOMS: atom_id res chain seq x y z
N GLU A 1 -15.42 -5.53 11.10
CA GLU A 1 -14.39 -4.61 11.58
C GLU A 1 -13.14 -5.39 12.00
N ILE A 2 -11.95 -4.91 11.60
CA ILE A 2 -10.66 -5.50 11.94
C ILE A 2 -9.75 -4.36 12.42
N THR A 3 -9.27 -4.41 13.67
CA THR A 3 -8.50 -3.32 14.26
C THR A 3 -7.24 -3.82 14.96
N SER A 4 -6.11 -3.12 14.79
CA SER A 4 -4.90 -3.30 15.58
C SER A 4 -4.35 -1.93 16.02
N THR A 5 -4.06 -1.82 17.32
CA THR A 5 -3.50 -0.59 17.92
C THR A 5 -2.05 -0.75 18.36
N THR A 6 -1.48 -1.94 18.20
CA THR A 6 -0.13 -2.27 18.66
C THR A 6 0.89 -2.02 17.56
N GLY A 7 1.96 -1.29 17.87
CA GLY A 7 3.10 -1.09 16.97
C GLY A 7 3.74 -2.42 16.58
N SER A 8 4.30 -2.49 15.37
CA SER A 8 4.95 -3.69 14.81
C SER A 8 4.03 -4.93 14.63
N GLN A 9 2.73 -4.73 14.66
CA GLN A 9 1.71 -5.76 14.39
C GLN A 9 0.85 -5.35 13.20
N ASN A 10 0.35 -6.32 12.44
CA ASN A 10 -0.63 -6.10 11.39
C ASN A 10 -2.06 -6.19 11.97
N ALA A 11 -3.02 -5.49 11.36
CA ALA A 11 -4.42 -5.72 11.67
C ALA A 11 -4.91 -7.03 11.01
N LEU A 12 -4.48 -7.27 9.77
CA LEU A 12 -4.74 -8.51 9.03
C LEU A 12 -3.44 -9.05 8.44
N LEU A 13 -3.11 -10.30 8.76
CA LEU A 13 -1.96 -11.02 8.22
C LEU A 13 -2.40 -12.29 7.51
N ILE A 14 -2.00 -12.44 6.23
CA ILE A 14 -2.21 -13.65 5.43
C ILE A 14 -0.87 -14.31 5.14
N THR A 15 -0.75 -15.58 5.49
CA THR A 15 0.47 -16.40 5.33
C THR A 15 0.24 -17.67 4.51
N GLY A 16 -0.84 -17.73 3.74
CA GLY A 16 -1.17 -18.83 2.84
C GLY A 16 -2.64 -18.88 2.49
N GLY A 17 -2.97 -19.74 1.54
CA GLY A 17 -4.35 -19.95 1.09
C GLY A 17 -4.92 -18.83 0.23
N ILE A 18 -6.23 -18.86 0.02
CA ILE A 18 -7.00 -17.85 -0.71
C ILE A 18 -8.11 -17.35 0.18
N SER A 19 -8.16 -16.05 0.40
CA SER A 19 -9.18 -15.39 1.24
C SER A 19 -9.86 -14.27 0.46
N THR A 20 -11.14 -14.06 0.72
CA THR A 20 -11.92 -12.92 0.20
C THR A 20 -12.62 -12.21 1.36
N ILE A 21 -12.54 -10.90 1.36
CA ILE A 21 -13.21 -10.04 2.34
C ILE A 21 -14.02 -8.99 1.60
N SER A 22 -15.31 -8.91 1.90
CA SER A 22 -16.21 -7.94 1.30
C SER A 22 -16.60 -6.85 2.29
N ASN A 23 -16.50 -5.60 1.85
CA ASN A 23 -16.82 -4.39 2.60
C ASN A 23 -16.17 -4.31 4.00
N PRO A 24 -14.88 -4.59 4.16
CA PRO A 24 -14.25 -4.50 5.47
C PRO A 24 -14.12 -3.06 5.94
N THR A 25 -14.09 -2.87 7.26
CA THR A 25 -13.53 -1.70 7.92
C THR A 25 -12.27 -2.14 8.63
N ILE A 26 -11.10 -1.75 8.09
CA ILE A 26 -9.80 -2.12 8.66
C ILE A 26 -9.11 -0.88 9.20
N THR A 27 -8.71 -0.91 10.47
CA THR A 27 -8.03 0.22 11.13
C THR A 27 -6.73 -0.24 11.75
N LYS A 28 -5.66 0.50 11.48
CA LYS A 28 -4.35 0.26 12.08
C LYS A 28 -3.83 1.55 12.72
N THR A 29 -3.53 1.49 14.00
CA THR A 29 -2.78 2.52 14.72
C THR A 29 -1.55 1.90 15.39
N GLY A 30 -0.72 2.74 16.00
CA GLY A 30 0.52 2.28 16.62
C GLY A 30 1.72 2.43 15.71
N ASP A 31 2.71 3.13 16.22
CA ASP A 31 3.92 3.48 15.49
C ASP A 31 4.92 2.33 15.43
N SER A 32 5.75 2.36 14.41
CA SER A 32 6.99 1.61 14.33
C SER A 32 8.11 2.55 13.87
N ASP A 33 9.35 2.15 14.07
CA ASP A 33 10.50 2.95 13.71
C ASP A 33 11.53 2.12 12.94
N GLY A 34 11.88 2.62 11.78
CA GLY A 34 12.92 2.06 10.91
C GLY A 34 12.40 1.46 9.61
N ASP A 35 13.25 1.51 8.61
CA ASP A 35 12.97 1.13 7.22
C ASP A 35 12.53 -0.32 7.04
N LYS A 36 12.89 -1.21 7.97
CA LYS A 36 12.48 -2.62 7.91
C LYS A 36 10.96 -2.81 7.83
N TYR A 37 10.18 -1.89 8.39
CA TYR A 37 8.73 -1.94 8.33
C TYR A 37 8.21 -1.63 6.93
N ASP A 38 8.91 -0.77 6.21
CA ASP A 38 8.63 -0.49 4.80
C ASP A 38 9.11 -1.59 3.85
N PHE A 39 10.12 -2.36 4.27
CA PHE A 39 10.64 -3.47 3.46
C PHE A 39 9.84 -4.76 3.61
N TYR A 40 9.30 -5.03 4.79
CA TYR A 40 8.65 -6.31 5.13
C TYR A 40 7.18 -6.18 5.51
N GLY A 41 6.65 -4.97 5.62
CA GLY A 41 5.24 -4.68 5.88
C GLY A 41 4.74 -5.06 7.28
N THR A 42 5.61 -5.27 8.26
CA THR A 42 5.22 -5.81 9.58
C THR A 42 4.35 -4.87 10.43
N ASN A 43 4.19 -3.61 10.08
CA ASN A 43 3.29 -2.67 10.76
C ASN A 43 2.11 -2.24 9.87
N SER A 44 1.94 -2.85 8.71
CA SER A 44 0.85 -2.51 7.78
C SER A 44 -0.51 -2.90 8.35
N ALA A 45 -1.57 -2.23 7.90
CA ALA A 45 -2.93 -2.65 8.23
C ALA A 45 -3.19 -4.05 7.65
N VAL A 46 -2.87 -4.26 6.38
CA VAL A 46 -3.00 -5.56 5.71
C VAL A 46 -1.63 -5.99 5.19
N LEU A 47 -1.20 -7.18 5.55
CA LEU A 47 0.02 -7.81 5.02
C LEU A 47 -0.30 -9.19 4.47
N VAL A 48 0.07 -9.44 3.20
CA VAL A 48 0.02 -10.76 2.58
C VAL A 48 1.45 -11.18 2.25
N LYS A 49 1.94 -12.23 2.91
CA LYS A 49 3.29 -12.78 2.69
C LYS A 49 3.31 -13.97 1.75
N GLU A 50 2.23 -14.75 1.77
CA GLU A 50 2.03 -15.92 0.95
C GLU A 50 0.54 -16.14 0.75
N GLY A 51 0.15 -16.66 -0.42
CA GLY A 51 -1.25 -16.86 -0.77
C GLY A 51 -1.88 -15.63 -1.41
N THR A 52 -3.21 -15.59 -1.44
CA THR A 52 -3.97 -14.56 -2.13
C THR A 52 -5.04 -13.97 -1.22
N LEU A 53 -5.12 -12.64 -1.19
CA LEU A 53 -6.22 -11.91 -0.55
C LEU A 53 -6.98 -11.09 -1.60
N ASN A 54 -8.28 -11.27 -1.65
CA ASN A 54 -9.19 -10.41 -2.40
C ASN A 54 -9.91 -9.49 -1.44
N ILE A 55 -9.87 -8.18 -1.68
CA ILE A 55 -10.58 -7.14 -0.93
C ILE A 55 -11.59 -6.49 -1.88
N GLU A 56 -12.85 -6.49 -1.53
CA GLU A 56 -13.94 -5.93 -2.34
C GLU A 56 -14.69 -4.88 -1.55
N GLY A 57 -14.59 -3.62 -1.95
CA GLY A 57 -15.20 -2.49 -1.24
C GLY A 57 -14.56 -2.19 0.11
N GLY A 58 -15.28 -1.43 0.94
CA GLY A 58 -14.88 -1.12 2.31
C GLY A 58 -13.79 -0.06 2.44
N THR A 59 -13.19 0.00 3.62
CA THR A 59 -12.20 1.02 3.99
C THR A 59 -10.99 0.44 4.71
N VAL A 60 -9.81 1.01 4.42
CA VAL A 60 -8.56 0.72 5.15
C VAL A 60 -7.97 2.06 5.61
N THR A 61 -7.83 2.24 6.93
CA THR A 61 -7.27 3.46 7.50
C THR A 61 -6.06 3.15 8.38
N THR A 62 -4.99 3.92 8.22
CA THR A 62 -3.83 3.84 9.10
C THR A 62 -3.51 5.20 9.74
N ASN A 63 -3.11 5.16 11.01
CA ASN A 63 -2.61 6.33 11.75
C ASN A 63 -1.46 5.88 12.68
N GLY A 64 -0.38 5.46 12.10
CA GLY A 64 0.87 5.10 12.77
C GLY A 64 2.04 5.31 11.80
N ALA A 65 3.18 5.72 12.30
CA ALA A 65 4.40 5.83 11.52
C ALA A 65 4.82 4.44 10.99
N HIS A 66 5.24 4.37 9.73
CA HIS A 66 5.55 3.11 9.01
C HIS A 66 4.37 2.11 8.99
N ALA A 67 3.13 2.61 9.06
CA ALA A 67 1.92 1.81 8.96
C ALA A 67 1.32 1.92 7.55
N ASN A 68 1.92 1.21 6.60
CA ASN A 68 1.38 1.11 5.24
C ASN A 68 -0.03 0.47 5.27
N ALA A 69 -0.92 0.84 4.36
CA ALA A 69 -2.28 0.31 4.43
C ALA A 69 -2.36 -1.13 3.89
N VAL A 70 -2.05 -1.35 2.60
CA VAL A 70 -2.19 -2.66 1.95
C VAL A 70 -0.86 -3.08 1.34
N PHE A 71 -0.32 -4.20 1.78
CA PHE A 71 1.06 -4.58 1.51
C PHE A 71 1.17 -6.03 1.03
N ALA A 72 1.67 -6.24 -0.18
CA ALA A 72 2.03 -7.56 -0.70
C ALA A 72 3.56 -7.76 -0.62
N TYR A 73 3.99 -8.78 0.09
CA TYR A 73 5.39 -9.14 0.27
C TYR A 73 5.68 -10.54 -0.25
N SER A 74 6.81 -10.72 -0.93
CA SER A 74 7.35 -12.03 -1.33
C SER A 74 6.37 -12.80 -2.24
N ASN A 75 5.82 -13.91 -1.78
CA ASN A 75 4.87 -14.75 -2.51
C ASN A 75 3.40 -14.31 -2.30
N GLY A 76 3.18 -13.16 -1.66
CA GLY A 76 1.85 -12.62 -1.42
C GLY A 76 1.24 -11.99 -2.66
N THR A 77 -0.03 -12.24 -2.88
CA THR A 77 -0.84 -11.64 -3.94
C THR A 77 -2.05 -10.94 -3.35
N ILE A 78 -2.31 -9.70 -3.77
CA ILE A 78 -3.49 -8.93 -3.37
C ILE A 78 -4.24 -8.48 -4.61
N ASN A 79 -5.55 -8.71 -4.62
CA ASN A 79 -6.48 -8.09 -5.54
C ASN A 79 -7.42 -7.19 -4.71
N ILE A 80 -7.43 -5.90 -5.00
CA ILE A 80 -8.25 -4.93 -4.26
C ILE A 80 -9.11 -4.14 -5.23
N THR A 81 -10.41 -4.06 -4.95
CA THR A 81 -11.39 -3.44 -5.84
C THR A 81 -12.34 -2.54 -5.06
N ASP A 82 -12.68 -1.36 -5.62
CA ASP A 82 -13.67 -0.40 -5.09
C ASP A 82 -13.47 -0.02 -3.62
N THR A 83 -12.24 0.00 -3.16
CA THR A 83 -11.87 0.24 -1.75
C THR A 83 -11.37 1.66 -1.55
N THR A 84 -11.69 2.26 -0.41
CA THR A 84 -11.16 3.55 0.03
C THR A 84 -10.04 3.35 1.03
N ILE A 85 -8.89 3.99 0.79
CA ILE A 85 -7.69 3.90 1.63
C ILE A 85 -7.29 5.30 2.12
N LYS A 86 -7.01 5.43 3.41
CA LYS A 86 -6.46 6.66 3.99
C LYS A 86 -5.28 6.34 4.91
N THR A 87 -4.12 6.98 4.68
CA THR A 87 -2.99 6.92 5.61
C THR A 87 -2.66 8.32 6.12
N LEU A 88 -2.43 8.46 7.43
CA LEU A 88 -2.30 9.76 8.08
C LEU A 88 -0.88 10.10 8.52
N SER A 89 -0.04 9.10 8.78
CA SER A 89 1.28 9.28 9.38
C SER A 89 2.41 9.10 8.35
N ASN A 90 3.63 9.49 8.75
CA ASN A 90 4.81 9.42 7.88
C ASN A 90 5.20 7.98 7.52
N ASN A 91 5.88 7.81 6.38
CA ASN A 91 6.36 6.53 5.85
C ASN A 91 5.25 5.48 5.69
N SER A 92 4.05 5.92 5.33
CA SER A 92 2.84 5.09 5.31
C SER A 92 2.15 5.18 3.94
N GLY A 93 2.57 4.34 3.01
CA GLY A 93 1.96 4.22 1.68
C GLY A 93 0.58 3.56 1.71
N ALA A 94 -0.20 3.72 0.62
CA ALA A 94 -1.54 3.14 0.55
C ALA A 94 -1.52 1.72 -0.02
N ILE A 95 -1.00 1.52 -1.22
CA ILE A 95 -0.81 0.19 -1.83
C ILE A 95 0.67 -0.03 -2.10
N MET A 96 1.18 -1.18 -1.68
CA MET A 96 2.63 -1.41 -1.67
C MET A 96 3.01 -2.84 -2.03
N VAL A 97 4.11 -2.98 -2.76
CA VAL A 97 4.76 -4.27 -3.04
C VAL A 97 6.25 -4.21 -2.71
N THR A 98 6.77 -5.27 -2.10
CA THR A 98 8.21 -5.48 -1.89
C THR A 98 8.57 -6.97 -1.97
N GLY A 99 9.84 -7.27 -2.15
CA GLY A 99 10.34 -8.64 -2.12
C GLY A 99 9.76 -9.57 -3.19
N GLY A 100 9.21 -9.03 -4.28
CA GLY A 100 8.57 -9.80 -5.34
C GLY A 100 7.04 -9.93 -5.21
N GLY A 101 6.41 -9.28 -4.23
CA GLY A 101 4.96 -9.30 -4.03
C GLY A 101 4.17 -8.81 -5.25
N LYS A 102 2.89 -9.18 -5.33
CA LYS A 102 2.01 -8.83 -6.45
C LYS A 102 0.75 -8.15 -5.92
N LEU A 103 0.38 -7.01 -6.53
CA LEU A 103 -0.83 -6.29 -6.17
C LEU A 103 -1.54 -5.77 -7.41
N THR A 104 -2.84 -6.04 -7.52
CA THR A 104 -3.72 -5.45 -8.53
C THR A 104 -4.80 -4.62 -7.84
N ALA A 105 -4.87 -3.34 -8.20
CA ALA A 105 -5.86 -2.40 -7.65
C ALA A 105 -6.80 -1.93 -8.76
N ASN A 106 -8.10 -2.15 -8.57
CA ASN A 106 -9.15 -1.75 -9.50
C ASN A 106 -10.05 -0.71 -8.85
N ASN A 107 -10.14 0.48 -9.44
CA ASN A 107 -11.01 1.57 -8.99
C ASN A 107 -10.84 1.93 -7.49
N VAL A 108 -9.60 1.95 -6.99
CA VAL A 108 -9.29 2.29 -5.60
C VAL A 108 -9.18 3.80 -5.44
N THR A 109 -9.74 4.34 -4.36
CA THR A 109 -9.51 5.73 -3.94
C THR A 109 -8.54 5.73 -2.76
N ALA A 110 -7.35 6.29 -2.96
CA ALA A 110 -6.31 6.32 -1.94
C ALA A 110 -5.83 7.75 -1.67
N GLU A 111 -5.65 8.08 -0.41
CA GLU A 111 -5.09 9.34 0.03
C GLU A 111 -4.06 9.12 1.14
N THR A 112 -2.89 9.76 1.01
CA THR A 112 -1.82 9.72 2.00
C THR A 112 -1.44 11.13 2.43
N ASP A 113 -1.41 11.38 3.75
CA ASP A 113 -1.12 12.72 4.31
C ASP A 113 0.30 12.84 4.85
N GLY A 114 0.93 11.73 5.21
CA GLY A 114 2.26 11.72 5.80
C GLY A 114 3.38 12.08 4.82
N ASN A 115 4.50 12.51 5.35
CA ASN A 115 5.73 12.69 4.57
C ASN A 115 6.29 11.31 4.17
N SER A 116 6.99 11.24 3.03
CA SER A 116 7.54 9.98 2.49
C SER A 116 6.49 8.86 2.37
N SER A 117 5.28 9.21 1.96
CA SER A 117 4.10 8.34 1.98
C SER A 117 3.43 8.31 0.59
N ALA A 118 4.11 7.75 -0.40
CA ALA A 118 3.53 7.59 -1.74
C ALA A 118 2.31 6.64 -1.71
N PRO A 119 1.15 7.02 -2.29
CA PRO A 119 -0.02 6.14 -2.32
C PRO A 119 0.17 4.89 -3.18
N ILE A 120 0.96 4.96 -4.25
CA ILE A 120 1.39 3.80 -5.04
C ILE A 120 2.90 3.67 -4.81
N ARG A 121 3.30 2.61 -4.12
CA ARG A 121 4.68 2.50 -3.65
C ARG A 121 5.24 1.09 -3.83
N SER A 122 6.50 1.03 -4.14
CA SER A 122 7.31 -0.18 -3.99
C SER A 122 8.60 0.15 -3.26
N ASP A 123 9.24 -0.87 -2.71
CA ASP A 123 10.51 -0.75 -2.03
C ASP A 123 11.36 -2.00 -2.27
N ARG A 124 12.35 -2.26 -1.43
CA ARG A 124 13.38 -3.28 -1.58
C ARG A 124 12.87 -4.63 -2.08
N GLY A 125 13.48 -5.11 -3.16
CA GLY A 125 13.13 -6.39 -3.79
C GLY A 125 12.00 -6.29 -4.81
N GLY A 126 11.40 -5.10 -5.00
CA GLY A 126 10.42 -4.85 -6.05
C GLY A 126 9.18 -5.73 -6.00
N GLY A 127 8.63 -6.00 -7.16
CA GLY A 127 7.43 -6.81 -7.36
C GLY A 127 6.67 -6.33 -8.60
N THR A 128 5.40 -6.67 -8.67
CA THR A 128 4.49 -6.22 -9.74
C THR A 128 3.28 -5.53 -9.13
N LEU A 129 3.03 -4.30 -9.53
CA LEU A 129 1.87 -3.52 -9.08
C LEU A 129 1.11 -3.01 -10.30
N THR A 130 -0.17 -3.38 -10.41
CA THR A 130 -1.04 -2.94 -11.50
C THR A 130 -2.21 -2.14 -10.94
N VAL A 131 -2.39 -0.93 -11.47
CA VAL A 131 -3.48 -0.03 -11.11
C VAL A 131 -4.39 0.15 -12.32
N ASN A 132 -5.68 -0.09 -12.15
CA ASN A 132 -6.71 0.10 -13.16
C ASN A 132 -7.78 1.07 -12.62
N GLY A 133 -7.78 2.29 -13.12
CA GLY A 133 -8.70 3.35 -12.66
C GLY A 133 -8.41 3.84 -11.25
N GLY A 134 -9.37 4.56 -10.70
CA GLY A 134 -9.30 5.10 -9.36
C GLY A 134 -8.58 6.44 -9.23
N LYS A 135 -8.38 6.90 -7.99
CA LYS A 135 -7.76 8.18 -7.66
C LYS A 135 -6.76 8.01 -6.53
N TYR A 136 -5.54 8.52 -6.73
CA TYR A 136 -4.44 8.41 -5.78
C TYR A 136 -3.87 9.80 -5.49
N THR A 137 -3.96 10.25 -4.25
CA THR A 137 -3.54 11.58 -3.80
C THR A 137 -2.47 11.49 -2.72
N ALA A 138 -1.36 12.18 -2.93
CA ALA A 138 -0.27 12.34 -1.98
C ALA A 138 -0.20 13.79 -1.49
N ASN A 139 -0.36 14.02 -0.19
CA ASN A 139 -0.38 15.34 0.43
C ASN A 139 0.91 15.69 1.19
N GLY A 140 1.76 14.71 1.47
CA GLY A 140 2.96 14.90 2.26
C GLY A 140 4.18 15.40 1.46
N VAL A 141 5.14 15.96 2.16
CA VAL A 141 6.44 16.33 1.57
C VAL A 141 7.22 15.07 1.22
N GLY A 142 7.88 15.04 0.05
CA GLY A 142 8.62 13.87 -0.43
C GLY A 142 7.73 12.65 -0.67
N SER A 143 6.44 12.89 -0.99
CA SER A 143 5.45 11.86 -1.27
C SER A 143 5.00 11.97 -2.73
N PRO A 144 5.71 11.36 -3.70
CA PRO A 144 5.24 11.31 -5.07
C PRO A 144 3.94 10.49 -5.16
N ALA A 145 3.12 10.71 -6.17
CA ALA A 145 1.93 9.90 -6.37
C ALA A 145 2.28 8.44 -6.70
N ILE A 146 3.41 8.21 -7.38
CA ILE A 146 4.03 6.90 -7.61
C ILE A 146 5.50 6.96 -7.21
N TYR A 147 5.95 6.01 -6.38
CA TYR A 147 7.37 5.74 -6.14
C TYR A 147 7.69 4.30 -6.53
N SER A 148 8.48 4.13 -7.58
CA SER A 148 8.76 2.80 -8.16
C SER A 148 10.19 2.36 -8.00
N THR A 149 10.36 1.22 -7.33
CA THR A 149 11.53 0.32 -7.37
C THR A 149 11.11 -1.09 -7.82
N ALA A 150 10.07 -1.17 -8.65
CA ALA A 150 9.41 -2.38 -9.11
C ALA A 150 8.94 -2.22 -10.57
N ASP A 151 8.11 -3.14 -11.04
CA ASP A 151 7.36 -2.99 -12.28
C ASP A 151 5.94 -2.50 -11.95
N ILE A 152 5.68 -1.22 -12.18
CA ILE A 152 4.39 -0.58 -11.91
C ILE A 152 3.70 -0.23 -13.22
N THR A 153 2.47 -0.69 -13.40
CA THR A 153 1.60 -0.32 -14.53
C THR A 153 0.37 0.43 -14.02
N VAL A 154 0.08 1.57 -14.63
CA VAL A 154 -1.08 2.40 -14.25
C VAL A 154 -1.94 2.71 -15.47
N ASN A 155 -3.18 2.26 -15.44
CA ASN A 155 -4.16 2.42 -16.52
C ASN A 155 -5.33 3.31 -16.05
N ASN A 156 -5.57 4.43 -16.73
CA ASN A 156 -6.76 5.27 -16.55
C ASN A 156 -7.01 5.76 -15.11
N ALA A 157 -5.96 5.98 -14.31
CA ALA A 157 -6.07 6.49 -12.94
C ALA A 157 -5.79 8.00 -12.88
N THR A 158 -6.34 8.66 -11.86
CA THR A 158 -6.01 10.05 -11.51
C THR A 158 -4.94 10.06 -10.44
N LEU A 159 -3.80 10.68 -10.74
CA LEU A 159 -2.65 10.77 -9.86
C LEU A 159 -2.41 12.22 -9.45
N ILE A 160 -2.34 12.50 -8.15
CA ILE A 160 -2.13 13.84 -7.60
C ILE A 160 -1.02 13.79 -6.55
N SER A 161 0.01 14.61 -6.72
CA SER A 161 0.95 14.94 -5.66
C SER A 161 0.93 16.44 -5.42
N THR A 162 0.76 16.85 -4.16
CA THR A 162 0.63 18.28 -3.81
C THR A 162 1.95 18.91 -3.36
N LYS A 163 2.93 18.10 -2.95
CA LYS A 163 4.20 18.57 -2.38
C LYS A 163 5.41 17.74 -2.80
N SER A 164 5.32 17.03 -3.91
CA SER A 164 6.40 16.21 -4.46
C SER A 164 6.20 16.01 -5.95
N GLU A 165 6.99 15.15 -6.57
CA GLU A 165 6.86 14.74 -7.96
C GLU A 165 5.56 13.94 -8.19
N GLY A 166 5.02 13.96 -9.41
CA GLY A 166 3.91 13.10 -9.79
C GLY A 166 4.30 11.62 -9.79
N ALA A 167 5.51 11.31 -10.29
CA ALA A 167 6.02 9.95 -10.35
C ALA A 167 7.55 9.94 -10.24
N VAL A 168 8.08 8.95 -9.53
CA VAL A 168 9.53 8.69 -9.38
C VAL A 168 9.79 7.23 -9.69
N VAL A 169 10.79 6.95 -10.51
CA VAL A 169 11.28 5.59 -10.78
C VAL A 169 12.79 5.55 -10.53
N GLU A 170 13.25 4.52 -9.84
CA GLU A 170 14.65 4.34 -9.51
C GLU A 170 15.23 3.04 -10.09
N GLY A 171 16.53 3.07 -10.40
CA GLY A 171 17.27 1.91 -10.88
C GLY A 171 16.85 1.45 -12.28
N LYS A 172 16.68 0.13 -12.45
CA LYS A 172 16.25 -0.52 -13.70
C LYS A 172 14.76 -0.88 -13.67
N ASN A 173 13.97 -0.20 -12.88
CA ASN A 173 12.55 -0.45 -12.67
C ASN A 173 11.70 0.34 -13.68
N SER A 174 10.40 0.16 -13.66
CA SER A 174 9.52 0.76 -14.66
C SER A 174 8.26 1.39 -14.04
N ILE A 175 7.74 2.39 -14.76
CA ILE A 175 6.35 2.85 -14.68
C ILE A 175 5.83 2.88 -16.11
N THR A 176 4.73 2.21 -16.37
CA THR A 176 4.07 2.16 -17.68
C THR A 176 2.66 2.66 -17.58
#